data_1c859985a90c6316a994cb3be464eb36
#
_entry.id   1c859985a90c6316a994cb3be464eb36
#
_cell.length_a   1.000
_cell.length_b   1.000
_cell.length_c   1.000
_cell.angle_alpha   90.00
_cell.angle_beta   90.00
_cell.angle_gamma   90.00
#
_symmetry.space_group_name_H-M   'P 1'
#
loop_
_entity.id
_entity.type
_entity.pdbx_description
1 polymer ?
#
loop_
_entity_poly.entity_id
_entity_poly.type
_entity_poly.pdbx_seq_one_letter_code
_entity_poly.pdbx_strand_id
1 'polypeptide(L)'
;GLKQRVTALNAFLSDVYSEGQILKDHVIPAELVYTASNFQREVHGVKVPLGVYTHIVGSDLIRDDQGQYMVLEDNLRSPSGVSYLLANRQAMTRIYPGVFDRQGVRTVGHYTTQLLALLSSLSPRAPQATVVVLTPGMYNSAYFEHAFLAQQMGVELVEGRDLFVDNGRVCMRTTSGR
;
A
#
# COMPACT_ATOMS: atom_id res chain seq x y z
N GLY A 1 -18.25 -6.85 -3.18
CA GLY A 1 -17.96 -5.59 -2.54
C GLY A 1 -16.52 -5.13 -2.79
N LEU A 2 -15.70 -4.86 -1.75
CA LEU A 2 -14.38 -4.24 -1.89
C LEU A 2 -13.43 -4.98 -2.84
N LYS A 3 -13.38 -6.32 -2.79
CA LYS A 3 -12.55 -7.11 -3.72
C LYS A 3 -12.89 -6.83 -5.18
N GLN A 4 -14.18 -6.81 -5.53
CA GLN A 4 -14.63 -6.51 -6.89
C GLN A 4 -14.24 -5.08 -7.30
N ARG A 5 -14.40 -4.12 -6.39
CA ARG A 5 -14.04 -2.72 -6.61
C ARG A 5 -12.54 -2.54 -6.87
N VAL A 6 -11.68 -3.13 -6.05
CA VAL A 6 -10.21 -3.09 -6.22
C VAL A 6 -9.78 -3.75 -7.54
N THR A 7 -10.42 -4.86 -7.94
CA THR A 7 -10.17 -5.49 -9.24
C THR A 7 -10.52 -4.55 -10.39
N ALA A 8 -11.67 -3.86 -10.33
CA ALA A 8 -12.08 -2.90 -11.35
C ALA A 8 -11.12 -1.69 -11.41
N LEU A 9 -10.67 -1.17 -10.27
CA LEU A 9 -9.70 -0.08 -10.21
C LEU A 9 -8.35 -0.46 -10.83
N ASN A 10 -7.85 -1.67 -10.57
CA ASN A 10 -6.64 -2.17 -11.22
C ASN A 10 -6.84 -2.35 -12.74
N ALA A 11 -8.00 -2.84 -13.19
CA ALA A 11 -8.33 -2.95 -14.60
C ALA A 11 -8.38 -1.58 -15.30
N PHE A 12 -8.96 -0.57 -14.63
CA PHE A 12 -8.96 0.81 -15.10
C PHE A 12 -7.54 1.37 -15.27
N LEU A 13 -6.67 1.19 -14.27
CA LEU A 13 -5.27 1.63 -14.37
C LEU A 13 -4.53 0.88 -15.49
N SER A 14 -4.75 -0.41 -15.62
CA SER A 14 -4.17 -1.21 -16.71
C SER A 14 -4.57 -0.69 -18.09
N ASP A 15 -5.83 -0.35 -18.28
CA ASP A 15 -6.31 0.21 -19.54
C ASP A 15 -5.73 1.60 -19.82
N VAL A 16 -5.77 2.49 -18.83
CA VAL A 16 -5.25 3.87 -18.94
C VAL A 16 -3.77 3.90 -19.29
N TYR A 17 -2.96 3.00 -18.72
CA TYR A 17 -1.53 2.93 -18.98
C TYR A 17 -1.15 2.03 -20.17
N SER A 18 -2.13 1.50 -20.90
CA SER A 18 -1.91 0.70 -22.12
C SER A 18 -2.76 1.20 -23.30
N GLU A 19 -3.85 0.51 -23.61
CA GLU A 19 -4.69 0.81 -24.76
C GLU A 19 -5.52 2.09 -24.62
N GLY A 20 -5.91 2.45 -23.41
CA GLY A 20 -6.74 3.62 -23.12
C GLY A 20 -8.16 3.52 -23.73
N GLN A 21 -8.72 2.31 -23.76
CA GLN A 21 -10.00 2.06 -24.43
C GLN A 21 -11.14 2.86 -23.76
N ILE A 22 -11.14 2.95 -22.41
CA ILE A 22 -12.13 3.72 -21.66
C ILE A 22 -12.13 5.22 -22.04
N LEU A 23 -10.96 5.74 -22.46
CA LEU A 23 -10.79 7.12 -22.90
C LEU A 23 -11.22 7.27 -24.38
N LYS A 24 -10.89 6.32 -25.24
CA LYS A 24 -11.31 6.28 -26.65
C LYS A 24 -12.82 6.17 -26.78
N ASP A 25 -13.44 5.40 -25.90
CA ASP A 25 -14.91 5.23 -25.87
C ASP A 25 -15.63 6.39 -25.19
N HIS A 26 -14.89 7.44 -24.78
CA HIS A 26 -15.44 8.64 -24.13
C HIS A 26 -16.24 8.36 -22.85
N VAL A 27 -15.97 7.23 -22.16
CA VAL A 27 -16.60 6.93 -20.86
C VAL A 27 -16.08 7.90 -19.80
N ILE A 28 -14.79 8.23 -19.88
CA ILE A 28 -14.15 9.28 -19.07
C ILE A 28 -13.45 10.24 -20.03
N PRO A 29 -13.59 11.57 -19.83
CA PRO A 29 -12.84 12.53 -20.61
C PRO A 29 -11.33 12.32 -20.46
N ALA A 30 -10.62 12.16 -21.56
CA ALA A 30 -9.17 11.91 -21.57
C ALA A 30 -8.39 13.04 -20.87
N GLU A 31 -8.89 14.26 -20.95
CA GLU A 31 -8.32 15.42 -20.31
C GLU A 31 -8.21 15.24 -18.78
N LEU A 32 -9.24 14.70 -18.12
CA LEU A 32 -9.24 14.45 -16.68
C LEU A 32 -8.10 13.52 -16.25
N VAL A 33 -7.75 12.57 -17.10
CA VAL A 33 -6.66 11.62 -16.82
C VAL A 33 -5.30 12.25 -17.10
N TYR A 34 -5.12 12.79 -18.32
CA TYR A 34 -3.80 13.23 -18.77
C TYR A 34 -3.33 14.55 -18.15
N THR A 35 -4.24 15.36 -17.60
CA THR A 35 -3.90 16.59 -16.85
C THR A 35 -3.78 16.36 -15.36
N ALA A 36 -4.15 15.17 -14.86
CA ALA A 36 -4.00 14.84 -13.45
C ALA A 36 -2.51 14.85 -13.04
N SER A 37 -2.19 15.57 -11.98
CA SER A 37 -0.82 15.71 -11.46
C SER A 37 -0.17 14.37 -11.07
N ASN A 38 -0.99 13.37 -10.80
CA ASN A 38 -0.56 12.03 -10.42
C ASN A 38 -0.41 11.07 -11.61
N PHE A 39 -0.79 11.49 -12.83
CA PHE A 39 -0.58 10.68 -14.02
C PHE A 39 0.91 10.63 -14.38
N GLN A 40 1.47 9.43 -14.43
CA GLN A 40 2.90 9.19 -14.69
C GLN A 40 3.08 8.73 -16.14
N ARG A 41 3.42 9.66 -17.03
CA ARG A 41 3.60 9.38 -18.47
C ARG A 41 4.61 8.28 -18.75
N GLU A 42 5.65 8.19 -17.93
CA GLU A 42 6.74 7.24 -18.04
C GLU A 42 6.31 5.79 -17.80
N VAL A 43 5.15 5.59 -17.17
CA VAL A 43 4.59 4.26 -16.90
C VAL A 43 3.76 3.75 -18.09
N HIS A 44 3.42 4.63 -19.05
CA HIS A 44 2.62 4.21 -20.21
C HIS A 44 3.33 3.14 -21.04
N GLY A 45 2.68 2.02 -21.29
CA GLY A 45 3.23 0.87 -22.02
C GLY A 45 4.17 -0.02 -21.22
N VAL A 46 4.45 0.32 -19.95
CA VAL A 46 5.29 -0.52 -19.07
C VAL A 46 4.48 -1.73 -18.60
N LYS A 47 5.07 -2.92 -18.77
CA LYS A 47 4.49 -4.16 -18.22
C LYS A 47 4.83 -4.23 -16.72
N VAL A 48 3.86 -3.92 -15.88
CA VAL A 48 4.04 -4.01 -14.42
C VAL A 48 4.05 -5.46 -13.95
N PRO A 49 4.79 -5.81 -12.89
CA PRO A 49 4.80 -7.17 -12.34
C PRO A 49 3.39 -7.65 -12.00
N LEU A 50 3.07 -8.88 -12.39
CA LEU A 50 1.76 -9.52 -12.16
C LEU A 50 0.55 -8.77 -12.75
N GLY A 51 0.75 -7.72 -13.54
CA GLY A 51 -0.32 -6.86 -14.05
C GLY A 51 -1.05 -6.06 -12.97
N VAL A 52 -0.45 -5.88 -11.81
CA VAL A 52 -1.04 -5.17 -10.67
C VAL A 52 -0.40 -3.79 -10.53
N TYR A 53 -1.20 -2.74 -10.69
CA TYR A 53 -0.77 -1.34 -10.59
C TYR A 53 -0.83 -0.81 -9.16
N THR A 54 -1.83 -1.24 -8.38
CA THR A 54 -1.97 -0.87 -6.97
C THR A 54 -2.08 -2.13 -6.12
N HIS A 55 -1.18 -2.27 -5.17
CA HIS A 55 -1.07 -3.46 -4.31
C HIS A 55 -1.72 -3.25 -2.94
N ILE A 56 -1.83 -2.00 -2.50
CA ILE A 56 -2.41 -1.60 -1.23
C ILE A 56 -3.46 -0.54 -1.52
N VAL A 57 -4.67 -0.77 -1.02
CA VAL A 57 -5.81 0.12 -1.21
C VAL A 57 -6.41 0.46 0.15
N GLY A 58 -6.59 1.73 0.43
CA GLY A 58 -7.36 2.22 1.55
C GLY A 58 -8.74 2.69 1.07
N SER A 59 -9.77 1.91 1.34
CA SER A 59 -11.15 2.30 1.02
C SER A 59 -11.82 2.88 2.26
N ASP A 60 -12.24 4.13 2.18
CA ASP A 60 -12.96 4.79 3.25
C ASP A 60 -14.45 4.45 3.16
N LEU A 61 -14.99 3.97 4.27
CA LEU A 61 -16.36 3.48 4.34
C LEU A 61 -17.18 4.30 5.31
N ILE A 62 -18.40 4.62 4.91
CA ILE A 62 -19.41 5.16 5.81
C ILE A 62 -20.56 4.16 5.93
N ARG A 63 -21.24 4.20 7.05
CA ARG A 63 -22.48 3.45 7.27
C ARG A 63 -23.64 4.43 7.34
N ASP A 64 -24.62 4.23 6.47
CA ASP A 64 -25.81 5.07 6.46
C ASP A 64 -26.77 4.72 7.63
N ASP A 65 -27.86 5.47 7.75
CA ASP A 65 -28.91 5.30 8.75
C ASP A 65 -29.72 4.00 8.58
N GLN A 66 -29.66 3.40 7.38
CA GLN A 66 -30.26 2.09 7.09
C GLN A 66 -29.29 0.93 7.40
N GLY A 67 -28.08 1.24 7.85
CA GLY A 67 -27.06 0.25 8.18
C GLY A 67 -26.26 -0.28 6.97
N GLN A 68 -26.43 0.32 5.79
CA GLN A 68 -25.68 -0.06 4.59
C GLN A 68 -24.29 0.60 4.57
N TYR A 69 -23.28 -0.16 4.14
CA TYR A 69 -21.93 0.38 3.95
C TYR A 69 -21.76 0.93 2.54
N MET A 70 -21.30 2.17 2.45
CA MET A 70 -20.97 2.85 1.21
C MET A 70 -19.50 3.23 1.19
N VAL A 71 -18.88 3.18 0.01
CA VAL A 71 -17.52 3.67 -0.18
C VAL A 71 -17.56 5.18 -0.39
N LEU A 72 -16.82 5.90 0.42
CA LEU A 72 -16.63 7.34 0.28
C LEU A 72 -15.55 7.64 -0.73
N GLU A 73 -14.37 7.01 -0.58
CA GLU A 73 -13.25 7.12 -1.51
C GLU A 73 -12.35 5.89 -1.48
N ASP A 74 -11.46 5.79 -2.46
CA ASP A 74 -10.40 4.79 -2.53
C ASP A 74 -9.04 5.48 -2.65
N ASN A 75 -8.19 5.29 -1.67
CA ASN A 75 -6.80 5.73 -1.67
C ASN A 75 -5.93 4.63 -2.30
N LEU A 76 -5.49 4.84 -3.55
CA LEU A 76 -4.75 3.83 -4.33
C LEU A 76 -3.24 4.02 -4.30
N ARG A 77 -2.76 5.18 -3.87
CA ARG A 77 -1.34 5.55 -3.93
C ARG A 77 -0.62 5.31 -2.61
N SER A 78 -1.08 5.93 -1.54
CA SER A 78 -0.39 5.94 -0.24
C SER A 78 -1.40 5.87 0.91
N PRO A 79 -2.19 4.80 1.02
CA PRO A 79 -3.10 4.65 2.15
C PRO A 79 -2.31 4.60 3.44
N SER A 80 -2.78 5.31 4.47
CA SER A 80 -2.20 5.35 5.81
C SER A 80 -3.18 4.80 6.84
N GLY A 81 -2.73 4.64 8.09
CA GLY A 81 -3.59 4.29 9.21
C GLY A 81 -3.58 2.81 9.59
N VAL A 82 -2.99 1.90 8.80
CA VAL A 82 -2.98 0.47 9.11
C VAL A 82 -2.24 0.15 10.40
N SER A 83 -1.19 0.89 10.75
CA SER A 83 -0.46 0.72 12.01
C SER A 83 -1.34 1.01 13.20
N TYR A 84 -2.14 2.08 13.12
CA TYR A 84 -3.12 2.42 14.16
C TYR A 84 -4.24 1.37 14.24
N LEU A 85 -4.70 0.86 13.09
CA LEU A 85 -5.67 -0.24 13.05
C LEU A 85 -5.13 -1.47 13.80
N LEU A 86 -3.89 -1.87 13.52
CA LEU A 86 -3.27 -3.04 14.14
C LEU A 86 -3.03 -2.83 15.65
N ALA A 87 -2.51 -1.66 16.05
CA ALA A 87 -2.32 -1.31 17.45
C ALA A 87 -3.66 -1.24 18.20
N ASN A 88 -4.67 -0.62 17.62
CA ASN A 88 -6.01 -0.57 18.19
C ASN A 88 -6.63 -1.96 18.33
N ARG A 89 -6.47 -2.83 17.32
CA ARG A 89 -6.94 -4.22 17.38
C ARG A 89 -6.28 -4.97 18.53
N GLN A 90 -4.96 -4.81 18.75
CA GLN A 90 -4.25 -5.43 19.86
C GLN A 90 -4.79 -4.93 21.22
N ALA A 91 -4.99 -3.62 21.36
CA ALA A 91 -5.56 -3.03 22.57
C ALA A 91 -6.98 -3.56 22.83
N MET A 92 -7.85 -3.51 21.84
CA MET A 92 -9.23 -3.96 21.94
C MET A 92 -9.35 -5.45 22.30
N THR A 93 -8.51 -6.29 21.71
CA THR A 93 -8.49 -7.73 22.01
C THR A 93 -8.09 -8.00 23.46
N ARG A 94 -7.19 -7.19 24.03
CA ARG A 94 -6.80 -7.29 25.44
C ARG A 94 -7.88 -6.81 26.40
N ILE A 95 -8.57 -5.73 26.04
CA ILE A 95 -9.60 -5.11 26.90
C ILE A 95 -10.91 -5.88 26.87
N TYR A 96 -11.30 -6.38 25.70
CA TYR A 96 -12.59 -7.03 25.45
C TYR A 96 -12.48 -8.43 24.82
N PRO A 97 -11.69 -9.37 25.38
CA PRO A 97 -11.43 -10.66 24.75
C PRO A 97 -12.74 -11.43 24.47
N GLY A 98 -13.65 -11.50 25.42
CA GLY A 98 -14.92 -12.22 25.27
C GLY A 98 -15.87 -11.62 24.22
N VAL A 99 -15.71 -10.36 23.82
CA VAL A 99 -16.48 -9.76 22.73
C VAL A 99 -15.97 -10.29 21.39
N PHE A 100 -14.67 -10.34 21.21
CA PHE A 100 -14.05 -10.87 19.98
C PHE A 100 -14.42 -12.33 19.74
N ASP A 101 -14.39 -13.16 20.78
CA ASP A 101 -14.77 -14.57 20.69
C ASP A 101 -16.22 -14.75 20.27
N ARG A 102 -17.14 -14.04 20.94
CA ARG A 102 -18.57 -14.13 20.63
C ARG A 102 -18.95 -13.60 19.24
N GLN A 103 -18.27 -12.56 18.78
CA GLN A 103 -18.56 -11.92 17.49
C GLN A 103 -17.82 -12.55 16.30
N GLY A 104 -16.95 -13.52 16.54
CA GLY A 104 -16.18 -14.18 15.50
C GLY A 104 -15.35 -13.19 14.66
N VAL A 105 -14.75 -12.17 15.30
CA VAL A 105 -14.02 -11.12 14.61
C VAL A 105 -12.75 -11.69 13.99
N ARG A 106 -12.59 -11.51 12.68
CA ARG A 106 -11.41 -12.02 11.95
C ARG A 106 -10.12 -11.41 12.45
N THR A 107 -9.06 -12.22 12.45
CA THR A 107 -7.70 -11.75 12.77
C THR A 107 -7.16 -10.84 11.67
N VAL A 108 -6.32 -9.88 12.04
CA VAL A 108 -5.62 -8.97 11.12
C VAL A 108 -4.10 -9.02 11.31
N GLY A 109 -3.62 -9.85 12.23
CA GLY A 109 -2.19 -9.93 12.59
C GLY A 109 -1.27 -10.41 11.46
N HIS A 110 -1.84 -11.05 10.44
CA HIS A 110 -1.08 -11.51 9.26
C HIS A 110 -0.76 -10.38 8.26
N TYR A 111 -1.27 -9.17 8.46
CA TYR A 111 -1.10 -8.06 7.51
C TYR A 111 0.38 -7.76 7.22
N THR A 112 1.20 -7.59 8.24
CA THR A 112 2.61 -7.23 8.08
C THR A 112 3.44 -8.32 7.42
N THR A 113 3.13 -9.59 7.70
CA THR A 113 3.74 -10.74 7.02
C THR A 113 3.37 -10.77 5.53
N GLN A 114 2.11 -10.50 5.20
CA GLN A 114 1.67 -10.43 3.81
C GLN A 114 2.27 -9.22 3.08
N LEU A 115 2.38 -8.08 3.76
CA LEU A 115 3.01 -6.89 3.21
C LEU A 115 4.48 -7.15 2.87
N LEU A 116 5.23 -7.77 3.79
CA LEU A 116 6.63 -8.15 3.54
C LEU A 116 6.76 -9.13 2.37
N ALA A 117 5.90 -10.14 2.32
CA ALA A 117 5.89 -11.12 1.22
C ALA A 117 5.60 -10.44 -0.13
N LEU A 118 4.62 -9.51 -0.16
CA LEU A 118 4.31 -8.71 -1.33
C LEU A 118 5.52 -7.89 -1.79
N LEU A 119 6.12 -7.09 -0.90
CA LEU A 119 7.27 -6.25 -1.22
C LEU A 119 8.46 -7.07 -1.71
N SER A 120 8.72 -8.22 -1.08
CA SER A 120 9.77 -9.14 -1.51
C SER A 120 9.50 -9.70 -2.91
N SER A 121 8.26 -10.00 -3.25
CA SER A 121 7.88 -10.55 -4.57
C SER A 121 8.07 -9.54 -5.72
N LEU A 122 8.09 -8.25 -5.41
CA LEU A 122 8.32 -7.18 -6.41
C LEU A 122 9.80 -6.96 -6.71
N SER A 123 10.69 -7.53 -5.91
CA SER A 123 12.12 -7.43 -6.16
C SER A 123 12.54 -8.32 -7.33
N PRO A 124 13.36 -7.81 -8.28
CA PRO A 124 13.94 -8.65 -9.33
C PRO A 124 14.92 -9.71 -8.80
N ARG A 125 15.25 -9.66 -7.50
CA ARG A 125 16.14 -10.58 -6.80
C ARG A 125 15.45 -11.50 -5.79
N ALA A 126 14.13 -11.67 -5.91
CA ALA A 126 13.45 -12.65 -5.06
C ALA A 126 14.13 -14.04 -5.18
N PRO A 127 14.34 -14.78 -4.10
CA PRO A 127 13.88 -14.56 -2.71
C PRO A 127 14.81 -13.70 -1.82
N GLN A 128 15.94 -13.23 -2.32
CA GLN A 128 16.95 -12.46 -1.55
C GLN A 128 16.70 -10.95 -1.60
N ALA A 129 15.42 -10.55 -1.57
CA ALA A 129 15.05 -9.16 -1.57
C ALA A 129 15.43 -8.47 -0.25
N THR A 130 16.08 -7.30 -0.33
CA THR A 130 16.23 -6.40 0.80
C THR A 130 15.05 -5.43 0.79
N VAL A 131 14.23 -5.48 1.83
CA VAL A 131 13.09 -4.59 2.04
C VAL A 131 13.43 -3.66 3.19
N VAL A 132 13.18 -2.37 3.02
CA VAL A 132 13.36 -1.34 4.06
C VAL A 132 12.15 -0.43 4.12
N VAL A 133 11.93 0.21 5.25
CA VAL A 133 10.98 1.32 5.38
C VAL A 133 11.75 2.63 5.38
N LEU A 134 11.54 3.45 4.36
CA LEU A 134 12.15 4.78 4.26
C LEU A 134 11.28 5.81 4.99
N THR A 135 11.87 6.54 5.91
CA THR A 135 11.23 7.62 6.67
C THR A 135 11.95 8.95 6.48
N PRO A 136 11.23 10.08 6.47
CA PRO A 136 11.85 11.41 6.57
C PRO A 136 12.43 11.72 7.96
N GLY A 137 12.22 10.85 8.95
CA GLY A 137 12.73 10.98 10.31
C GLY A 137 11.65 11.25 11.36
N MET A 138 12.08 11.35 12.59
CA MET A 138 11.24 11.37 13.79
C MET A 138 10.28 12.58 13.89
N TYR A 139 10.52 13.63 13.16
CA TYR A 139 9.63 14.82 13.13
C TYR A 139 8.48 14.70 12.12
N ASN A 140 8.45 13.61 11.34
CA ASN A 140 7.34 13.37 10.41
C ASN A 140 6.11 12.88 11.16
N SER A 141 4.92 13.39 10.81
CA SER A 141 3.65 13.00 11.45
C SER A 141 3.32 11.52 11.34
N ALA A 142 3.82 10.84 10.30
CA ALA A 142 3.62 9.41 10.08
C ALA A 142 4.76 8.55 10.67
N TYR A 143 5.69 9.12 11.44
CA TYR A 143 6.85 8.37 11.96
C TYR A 143 6.46 7.14 12.78
N PHE A 144 5.39 7.24 13.58
CA PHE A 144 4.87 6.09 14.31
C PHE A 144 4.52 4.93 13.36
N GLU A 145 3.82 5.21 12.26
CA GLU A 145 3.45 4.17 11.28
C GLU A 145 4.69 3.56 10.62
N HIS A 146 5.66 4.38 10.25
CA HIS A 146 6.90 3.90 9.65
C HIS A 146 7.66 2.98 10.61
N ALA A 147 7.87 3.41 11.84
CA ALA A 147 8.57 2.63 12.86
C ALA A 147 7.81 1.35 13.22
N PHE A 148 6.49 1.43 13.39
CA PHE A 148 5.64 0.29 13.71
C PHE A 148 5.69 -0.77 12.60
N LEU A 149 5.53 -0.36 11.34
CA LEU A 149 5.58 -1.30 10.21
C LEU A 149 6.95 -1.94 10.04
N ALA A 150 8.04 -1.16 10.15
CA ALA A 150 9.40 -1.68 10.09
C ALA A 150 9.62 -2.74 11.16
N GLN A 151 9.25 -2.45 12.40
CA GLN A 151 9.36 -3.38 13.52
C GLN A 151 8.52 -4.65 13.34
N GLN A 152 7.26 -4.50 12.91
CA GLN A 152 6.35 -5.63 12.73
C GLN A 152 6.72 -6.53 11.53
N MET A 153 7.33 -5.97 10.51
CA MET A 153 7.87 -6.73 9.36
C MET A 153 9.27 -7.31 9.65
N GLY A 154 9.97 -6.80 10.66
CA GLY A 154 11.36 -7.19 10.93
C GLY A 154 12.34 -6.68 9.88
N VAL A 155 12.10 -5.47 9.36
CA VAL A 155 12.95 -4.81 8.36
C VAL A 155 13.55 -3.53 8.92
N GLU A 156 14.62 -3.03 8.28
CA GLU A 156 15.27 -1.80 8.71
C GLU A 156 14.39 -0.57 8.44
N LEU A 157 14.40 0.34 9.41
CA LEU A 157 13.88 1.70 9.26
C LEU A 157 15.04 2.61 8.88
N VAL A 158 14.98 3.20 7.70
CA VAL A 158 16.08 4.01 7.16
C VAL A 158 15.65 5.44 6.86
N GLU A 159 16.58 6.36 6.99
CA GLU A 159 16.45 7.74 6.49
C GLU A 159 17.22 7.91 5.17
N GLY A 160 16.98 9.01 4.45
CA GLY A 160 17.68 9.27 3.19
C GLY A 160 19.21 9.25 3.29
N ARG A 161 19.77 9.65 4.45
CA ARG A 161 21.21 9.61 4.74
C ARG A 161 21.79 8.19 4.84
N ASP A 162 20.95 7.20 5.12
CA ASP A 162 21.35 5.80 5.25
C ASP A 162 21.42 5.09 3.89
N LEU A 163 20.91 5.75 2.85
CA LEU A 163 20.87 5.24 1.50
C LEU A 163 21.90 5.95 0.60
N PHE A 164 22.40 5.24 -0.40
CA PHE A 164 23.26 5.78 -1.43
C PHE A 164 23.13 4.98 -2.72
N VAL A 165 23.53 5.57 -3.84
CA VAL A 165 23.55 4.89 -5.14
C VAL A 165 24.96 4.42 -5.46
N ASP A 166 25.10 3.15 -5.78
CA ASP A 166 26.32 2.54 -6.25
C ASP A 166 26.06 1.71 -7.51
N ASN A 167 26.74 2.02 -8.60
CA ASN A 167 26.59 1.33 -9.90
C ASN A 167 25.12 1.20 -10.35
N GLY A 168 24.33 2.28 -10.22
CA GLY A 168 22.92 2.32 -10.61
C GLY A 168 21.98 1.54 -9.67
N ARG A 169 22.42 1.17 -8.47
CA ARG A 169 21.64 0.46 -7.46
C ARG A 169 21.55 1.27 -6.18
N VAL A 170 20.39 1.26 -5.55
CA VAL A 170 20.21 1.80 -4.21
C VAL A 170 20.76 0.79 -3.20
N CYS A 171 21.66 1.27 -2.36
CA CYS A 171 22.30 0.49 -1.31
C CYS A 171 22.03 1.14 0.05
N MET A 172 22.01 0.35 1.09
CA MET A 172 21.89 0.78 2.48
C MET A 172 23.26 0.71 3.17
N ARG A 173 23.60 1.73 3.94
CA ARG A 173 24.79 1.72 4.82
C ARG A 173 24.54 0.77 6.00
N THR A 174 25.48 -0.10 6.25
CA THR A 174 25.47 -1.00 7.41
C THR A 174 26.74 -0.80 8.24
N THR A 175 26.76 -1.31 9.46
CA THR A 175 27.97 -1.25 10.32
C THR A 175 29.14 -2.09 9.76
N SER A 176 28.84 -3.04 8.89
CA SER A 176 29.84 -3.90 8.21
C SER A 176 30.18 -3.39 6.80
N GLY A 177 29.68 -2.21 6.39
CA GLY A 177 29.91 -1.60 5.08
C GLY A 177 28.63 -1.54 4.24
N ARG A 178 28.51 -2.40 3.25
CA ARG A 178 27.36 -2.45 2.31
C ARG A 178 26.47 -3.63 2.59
#